data_3de0a449b47518191bcf1b6815f6569a
#
_entry.id   3de0a449b47518191bcf1b6815f6569a
#
_cell.length_a   1.000
_cell.length_b   1.000
_cell.length_c   1.000
_cell.angle_alpha   90.00
_cell.angle_beta   90.00
_cell.angle_gamma   90.00
#
_symmetry.space_group_name_H-M   'P 1'
#
loop_
_entity.id
_entity.type
_entity.pdbx_description
1 polymer ?
#
loop_
_entity_poly.entity_id
_entity_poly.type
_entity_poly.pdbx_seq_one_letter_code
_entity_poly.pdbx_strand_id
1 'polypeptide(L)'
;MTTNEFAEKCNVTPQIVRSWIRSGKLRKDDGGIWMTKGYVLLPHLTIKKGDGERRIVKGQPGVNGRTVRNWVAKGLVVKGPDGCYYVKDGLCLENSYRPYRRR
;
A
#
# COMPACT_ATOMS: atom_id res chain seq x y z
N MET A 1 14.16 -5.59 -14.94
CA MET A 1 12.72 -5.57 -14.64
C MET A 1 12.08 -4.43 -15.40
N THR A 2 11.00 -4.71 -16.13
CA THR A 2 10.27 -3.69 -16.87
C THR A 2 9.36 -2.88 -15.94
N THR A 3 8.83 -1.76 -16.45
CA THR A 3 7.87 -0.95 -15.72
C THR A 3 6.65 -1.77 -15.29
N ASN A 4 6.13 -2.60 -16.20
CA ASN A 4 4.98 -3.45 -15.90
C ASN A 4 5.29 -4.51 -14.85
N GLU A 5 6.44 -5.14 -14.93
CA GLU A 5 6.88 -6.13 -13.93
C GLU A 5 7.04 -5.50 -12.55
N PHE A 6 7.63 -4.32 -12.48
CA PHE A 6 7.80 -3.60 -11.23
C PHE A 6 6.44 -3.20 -10.65
N ALA A 7 5.52 -2.78 -11.49
CA ALA A 7 4.16 -2.43 -11.07
C ALA A 7 3.43 -3.64 -10.47
N GLU A 8 3.55 -4.80 -11.10
CA GLU A 8 2.97 -6.04 -10.58
C GLU A 8 3.57 -6.42 -9.22
N LYS A 9 4.89 -6.32 -9.09
CA LYS A 9 5.59 -6.61 -7.84
C LYS A 9 5.11 -5.72 -6.70
N CYS A 10 4.85 -4.45 -6.99
CA CYS A 10 4.39 -3.48 -5.99
C CYS A 10 2.88 -3.43 -5.84
N ASN A 11 2.14 -4.17 -6.68
CA ASN A 11 0.68 -4.15 -6.73
C ASN A 11 0.14 -2.73 -6.97
N VAL A 12 0.71 -2.04 -7.94
CA VAL A 12 0.31 -0.71 -8.37
C VAL A 12 0.21 -0.68 -9.89
N THR A 13 -0.32 0.41 -10.44
CA THR A 13 -0.41 0.54 -11.91
C THR A 13 0.94 0.97 -12.51
N PRO A 14 1.21 0.64 -13.78
CA PRO A 14 2.42 1.12 -14.45
C PRO A 14 2.55 2.64 -14.45
N GLN A 15 1.43 3.35 -14.51
CA GLN A 15 1.41 4.80 -14.47
C GLN A 15 1.99 5.34 -13.15
N ILE A 16 1.67 4.70 -12.03
CA ILE A 16 2.22 5.06 -10.72
C ILE A 16 3.74 4.87 -10.71
N VAL A 17 4.23 3.76 -11.29
CA VAL A 17 5.67 3.50 -11.38
C VAL A 17 6.36 4.59 -12.22
N ARG A 18 5.78 4.97 -13.35
CA ARG A 18 6.32 6.06 -14.18
C ARG A 18 6.38 7.38 -13.41
N SER A 19 5.37 7.65 -12.59
CA SER A 19 5.34 8.83 -11.72
C SER A 19 6.50 8.81 -10.73
N TRP A 20 6.81 7.65 -10.14
CA TRP A 20 7.95 7.50 -9.23
C TRP A 20 9.29 7.73 -9.93
N ILE A 21 9.42 7.26 -11.18
CA ILE A 21 10.62 7.50 -12.00
C ILE A 21 10.77 8.99 -12.27
N ARG A 22 9.68 9.64 -12.64
CA ARG A 22 9.66 11.08 -12.94
C ARG A 22 10.02 11.92 -11.71
N SER A 23 9.54 11.52 -10.53
CA SER A 23 9.81 12.25 -9.28
C SER A 23 11.18 11.95 -8.68
N GLY A 24 11.94 11.02 -9.26
CA GLY A 24 13.28 10.68 -8.81
C GLY A 24 13.33 9.59 -7.73
N LYS A 25 12.21 9.00 -7.35
CA LYS A 25 12.16 7.90 -6.36
C LYS A 25 12.69 6.60 -6.92
N LEU A 26 12.58 6.40 -8.22
CA LEU A 26 13.12 5.25 -8.94
C LEU A 26 13.99 5.74 -10.08
N ARG A 27 14.98 4.92 -10.46
CA ARG A 27 15.81 5.14 -11.63
C ARG A 27 15.51 4.06 -12.65
N LYS A 28 15.46 4.46 -13.92
CA LYS A 28 15.32 3.52 -15.03
C LYS A 28 16.51 3.67 -15.96
N ASP A 29 17.15 2.56 -16.25
CA ASP A 29 18.26 2.50 -17.21
C ASP A 29 18.13 1.25 -18.07
N ASP A 30 19.15 0.95 -18.90
CA ASP A 30 19.16 -0.20 -19.81
C ASP A 30 19.12 -1.54 -19.07
N GLY A 31 19.52 -1.56 -17.80
CA GLY A 31 19.50 -2.76 -16.98
C GLY A 31 18.20 -2.97 -16.21
N GLY A 32 17.26 -2.04 -16.27
CA GLY A 32 15.96 -2.15 -15.60
C GLY A 32 15.63 -0.97 -14.69
N ILE A 33 14.81 -1.25 -13.70
CA ILE A 33 14.34 -0.25 -12.74
C ILE A 33 15.00 -0.52 -11.38
N TRP A 34 15.53 0.53 -10.77
CA TRP A 34 16.24 0.46 -9.49
C TRP A 34 15.71 1.51 -8.53
N MET A 35 15.77 1.19 -7.23
CA MET A 35 15.49 2.19 -6.21
C MET A 35 16.58 3.25 -6.22
N THR A 36 16.18 4.52 -6.17
CA THR A 36 17.12 5.62 -5.99
C THR A 36 17.75 5.52 -4.60
N LYS A 37 19.03 5.82 -4.49
CA LYS A 37 19.75 5.81 -3.21
C LYS A 37 19.01 6.68 -2.19
N GLY A 38 18.78 6.14 -1.01
CA GLY A 38 18.03 6.83 0.05
C GLY A 38 16.54 6.51 0.08
N TYR A 39 16.06 5.66 -0.83
CA TYR A 39 14.66 5.19 -0.83
C TYR A 39 14.58 3.70 -0.58
N VAL A 40 13.52 3.28 0.09
CA VAL A 40 13.23 1.88 0.36
C VAL A 40 11.76 1.59 0.04
N LEU A 41 11.46 0.37 -0.38
CA LEU A 41 10.09 -0.08 -0.57
C LEU A 41 9.51 -0.53 0.77
N LEU A 42 8.42 0.08 1.18
CA LEU A 42 7.70 -0.30 2.39
C LEU A 42 6.28 -0.73 2.05
N PRO A 43 5.74 -1.70 2.81
CA PRO A 43 4.36 -2.12 2.62
C PRO A 43 3.39 -0.98 2.93
N HIS A 44 2.33 -0.90 2.14
CA HIS A 44 1.28 0.09 2.30
C HIS A 44 -0.07 -0.59 2.09
N LEU A 45 -0.91 -0.58 3.11
CA LEU A 45 -2.24 -1.17 3.03
C LEU A 45 -3.26 -0.12 2.64
N THR A 46 -4.10 -0.46 1.67
CA THR A 46 -5.21 0.36 1.24
C THR A 46 -6.51 -0.43 1.33
N ILE A 47 -7.63 0.26 1.42
CA ILE A 47 -8.95 -0.35 1.44
C ILE A 47 -9.61 -0.02 0.11
N LYS A 48 -10.05 -1.06 -0.60
CA LYS A 48 -10.74 -0.95 -1.89
C LYS A 48 -12.10 -1.62 -1.84
N LYS A 49 -12.97 -1.26 -2.77
CA LYS A 49 -14.22 -2.00 -2.99
C LYS A 49 -13.89 -3.41 -3.49
N GLY A 50 -14.55 -4.41 -2.92
CA GLY A 50 -14.35 -5.78 -3.34
C GLY A 50 -14.90 -6.76 -2.32
N ASP A 51 -15.19 -7.98 -2.78
CA ASP A 51 -15.65 -9.07 -1.92
C ASP A 51 -14.41 -9.76 -1.34
N GLY A 52 -14.00 -9.36 -0.17
CA GLY A 52 -12.88 -9.95 0.54
C GLY A 52 -13.30 -10.47 1.90
N GLU A 53 -12.49 -11.36 2.45
CA GLU A 53 -12.67 -11.78 3.83
C GLU A 53 -12.44 -10.58 4.76
N ARG A 54 -13.23 -10.53 5.83
CA ARG A 54 -13.01 -9.55 6.88
C ARG A 54 -11.67 -9.81 7.53
N ARG A 55 -10.76 -8.87 7.40
CA ARG A 55 -9.44 -8.96 8.01
C ARG A 55 -9.33 -8.04 9.19
N ILE A 56 -8.65 -8.50 10.22
CA ILE A 56 -8.27 -7.68 11.35
C ILE A 56 -7.27 -6.64 10.84
N VAL A 57 -7.56 -5.38 11.06
CA VAL A 57 -6.77 -4.28 10.51
C VAL A 57 -5.58 -3.93 11.40
N LYS A 58 -5.79 -3.94 12.72
CA LYS A 58 -4.75 -3.57 13.68
C LYS A 58 -3.64 -4.62 13.71
N GLY A 59 -2.40 -4.18 13.68
CA GLY A 59 -1.23 -5.06 13.72
C GLY A 59 -0.71 -5.48 12.36
N GLN A 60 -1.36 -5.09 11.27
CA GLN A 60 -0.85 -5.38 9.92
C GLN A 60 0.35 -4.49 9.58
N PRO A 61 1.33 -5.00 8.79
CA PRO A 61 2.44 -4.18 8.32
C PRO A 61 1.95 -2.93 7.58
N GLY A 62 2.53 -1.80 7.87
CA GLY A 62 2.15 -0.53 7.25
C GLY A 62 0.91 0.13 7.85
N VAL A 63 0.32 -0.46 8.90
CA VAL A 63 -0.85 0.10 9.59
C VAL A 63 -0.45 0.50 11.01
N ASN A 64 -0.66 1.76 11.34
CA ASN A 64 -0.47 2.28 12.70
C ASN A 64 -1.81 2.73 13.28
N GLY A 65 -1.81 3.12 14.54
CA GLY A 65 -3.03 3.55 15.23
C GLY A 65 -3.70 4.77 14.58
N ARG A 66 -2.89 5.67 14.01
CA ARG A 66 -3.39 6.85 13.30
C ARG A 66 -4.13 6.45 12.02
N THR A 67 -3.59 5.50 11.27
CA THR A 67 -4.23 4.98 10.05
C THR A 67 -5.57 4.33 10.39
N VAL A 68 -5.61 3.51 11.44
CA VAL A 68 -6.85 2.87 11.90
C VAL A 68 -7.90 3.92 12.26
N ARG A 69 -7.52 4.94 13.03
CA ARG A 69 -8.45 6.03 13.41
C ARG A 69 -8.98 6.78 12.19
N ASN A 70 -8.15 7.05 11.21
CA ASN A 70 -8.57 7.70 9.97
C ASN A 70 -9.58 6.85 9.21
N TRP A 71 -9.33 5.56 9.12
CA TRP A 71 -10.25 4.63 8.44
C TRP A 71 -11.59 4.51 9.17
N VAL A 72 -11.58 4.49 10.50
CA VAL A 72 -12.80 4.48 11.31
C VAL A 72 -13.60 5.76 11.06
N ALA A 73 -12.93 6.91 11.05
CA ALA A 73 -13.56 8.19 10.80
C ALA A 73 -14.20 8.26 9.41
N LYS A 74 -13.60 7.61 8.42
CA LYS A 74 -14.14 7.54 7.05
C LYS A 74 -15.21 6.48 6.88
N GLY A 75 -15.47 5.67 7.90
CA GLY A 75 -16.44 4.58 7.83
C GLY A 75 -15.97 3.35 7.07
N LEU A 76 -14.66 3.20 6.84
CA LEU A 76 -14.07 2.07 6.12
C LEU A 76 -13.77 0.88 7.03
N VAL A 77 -13.62 1.12 8.33
CA VAL A 77 -13.28 0.12 9.34
C VAL A 77 -14.26 0.23 10.49
N VAL A 78 -14.68 -0.90 11.02
CA VAL A 78 -15.61 -0.98 12.16
C VAL A 78 -14.97 -1.75 13.31
N LYS A 79 -15.31 -1.36 14.53
CA LYS A 79 -14.87 -2.07 15.72
C LYS A 79 -15.85 -3.21 16.01
N GLY A 80 -15.34 -4.43 16.09
CA GLY A 80 -16.16 -5.60 16.42
C GLY A 80 -16.43 -5.75 17.91
N PRO A 81 -17.34 -6.68 18.28
CA PRO A 81 -17.68 -6.93 19.69
C PRO A 81 -16.52 -7.49 20.50
N ASP A 82 -15.51 -8.06 19.85
CA ASP A 82 -14.29 -8.57 20.48
C ASP A 82 -13.23 -7.47 20.72
N GLY A 83 -13.53 -6.22 20.32
CA GLY A 83 -12.60 -5.12 20.43
C GLY A 83 -11.62 -5.00 19.26
N CYS A 84 -11.66 -5.90 18.30
CA CYS A 84 -10.83 -5.85 17.11
C CYS A 84 -11.44 -4.95 16.04
N TYR A 85 -10.59 -4.43 15.15
CA TYR A 85 -11.02 -3.60 14.04
C TYR A 85 -11.07 -4.42 12.76
N TYR A 86 -12.18 -4.34 12.03
CA TYR A 86 -12.43 -5.10 10.82
C TYR A 86 -12.77 -4.18 9.66
N VAL A 87 -12.40 -4.59 8.47
CA VAL A 87 -12.79 -3.89 7.25
C VAL A 87 -14.31 -4.01 7.08
N LYS A 88 -14.96 -2.93 6.69
CA LYS A 88 -16.41 -2.91 6.47
C LYS A 88 -16.81 -3.90 5.38
N ASP A 89 -18.04 -4.44 5.47
CA ASP A 89 -18.58 -5.34 4.44
C ASP A 89 -18.58 -4.66 3.07
N GLY A 90 -18.22 -5.41 2.03
CA GLY A 90 -18.11 -4.90 0.66
C GLY A 90 -16.78 -4.24 0.36
N LEU A 91 -15.85 -4.22 1.32
CA LEU A 91 -14.51 -3.68 1.17
C LEU A 91 -13.47 -4.75 1.46
N CYS A 92 -12.28 -4.59 0.92
CA CYS A 92 -11.15 -5.49 1.19
C CYS A 92 -9.87 -4.72 1.42
N LEU A 93 -8.95 -5.34 2.14
CA LEU A 93 -7.59 -4.82 2.31
C LEU A 93 -6.73 -5.25 1.13
N GLU A 94 -5.98 -4.31 0.59
CA GLU A 94 -5.03 -4.58 -0.46
C GLU A 94 -3.65 -4.09 -0.05
N ASN A 95 -2.67 -4.99 -0.17
CA ASN A 95 -1.28 -4.66 0.16
C ASN A 95 -0.56 -4.20 -1.11
N SER A 96 0.11 -3.07 -1.01
CA SER A 96 0.99 -2.57 -2.06
C SER A 96 2.32 -2.16 -1.45
N TYR A 97 3.31 -1.90 -2.31
CA TYR A 97 4.60 -1.40 -1.87
C TYR A 97 4.83 -0.04 -2.49
N ARG A 98 5.38 0.88 -1.71
CA ARG A 98 5.66 2.24 -2.16
C ARG A 98 7.05 2.65 -1.71
N PRO A 99 7.76 3.46 -2.53
CA PRO A 99 9.06 3.99 -2.13
C PRO A 99 8.89 5.10 -1.09
N TYR A 100 9.64 4.97 -0.02
CA TYR A 100 9.71 5.98 1.04
C TYR A 100 11.15 6.40 1.23
N ARG A 101 11.34 7.67 1.54
CA ARG A 101 12.67 8.19 1.81
C ARG A 101 13.20 7.61 3.11
N ARG A 102 14.38 7.02 3.04
CA ARG A 102 15.05 6.47 4.21
C ARG A 102 15.56 7.60 5.09
N ARG A 103 15.22 7.52 6.36
CA ARG A 103 15.74 8.47 7.36
C ARG A 103 17.09 8.02 7.91
#